data_70be868cd018abf17409b9a550bc225a
#
_entry.id   70be868cd018abf17409b9a550bc225a
#
_cell.length_a   1.000
_cell.length_b   1.000
_cell.length_c   1.000
_cell.angle_alpha   90.00
_cell.angle_beta   90.00
_cell.angle_gamma   90.00
#
_symmetry.space_group_name_H-M   'P 1'
#
loop_
_entity.id
_entity.type
_entity.pdbx_description
1 polymer ?
#
loop_
_entity_poly.entity_id
_entity_poly.type
_entity_poly.pdbx_seq_one_letter_code
_entity_poly.pdbx_strand_id
1 'polypeptide(L)'
;MLFRMMVGLPLHADNIGSITEQRGVGQVLRDQPYDTDLGFDIEQMDDVRTANGRLGITFIDDSKVRLTEHSKLIIDKVIFDPDPNKSQMSMKFASGTARFITGGIGKINKNNIKIETPTSQIAIRGTDFTVTVDELGRSLVILLPDDMGLPSGEIVVATAMGEV
;
A
#
# COMPACT_ATOMS: atom_id res chain seq x y z
N MET A 1 5.05 43.78 -27.00
CA MET A 1 5.36 43.12 -25.71
C MET A 1 4.68 41.79 -25.73
N LEU A 2 5.39 40.70 -26.04
CA LEU A 2 4.84 39.37 -26.10
C LEU A 2 4.85 38.76 -24.67
N PHE A 3 3.67 38.60 -24.10
CA PHE A 3 3.48 37.84 -22.85
C PHE A 3 3.52 36.33 -23.17
N ARG A 4 4.67 35.69 -22.90
CA ARG A 4 4.83 34.25 -23.04
C ARG A 4 4.17 33.60 -21.83
N MET A 5 2.91 33.14 -22.00
CA MET A 5 2.29 32.25 -21.02
C MET A 5 3.16 30.99 -20.91
N MET A 6 3.89 30.87 -19.82
CA MET A 6 4.44 29.58 -19.40
C MET A 6 3.27 28.72 -18.98
N VAL A 7 2.80 27.87 -19.88
CA VAL A 7 1.96 26.72 -19.51
C VAL A 7 2.88 25.81 -18.69
N GLY A 8 2.74 25.84 -17.38
CA GLY A 8 3.37 24.88 -16.51
C GLY A 8 2.91 23.50 -16.95
N LEU A 9 3.85 22.66 -17.40
CA LEU A 9 3.60 21.23 -17.56
C LEU A 9 3.07 20.70 -16.22
N PRO A 10 1.99 19.91 -16.20
CA PRO A 10 1.57 19.26 -14.97
C PRO A 10 2.78 18.44 -14.48
N LEU A 11 3.20 18.68 -13.23
CA LEU A 11 4.08 17.76 -12.53
C LEU A 11 3.31 16.41 -12.50
N HIS A 12 3.72 15.49 -13.36
CA HIS A 12 3.27 14.12 -13.23
C HIS A 12 3.85 13.64 -11.90
N ALA A 13 2.99 13.30 -10.96
CA ALA A 13 3.41 12.56 -9.78
C ALA A 13 4.04 11.26 -10.28
N ASP A 14 5.18 10.87 -9.68
CA ASP A 14 5.91 9.69 -10.11
C ASP A 14 5.01 8.44 -9.95
N ASN A 15 4.86 7.69 -11.04
CA ASN A 15 4.21 6.39 -11.01
C ASN A 15 5.00 5.44 -10.09
N ILE A 16 4.36 4.98 -9.02
CA ILE A 16 4.96 4.11 -8.01
C ILE A 16 4.44 2.68 -8.07
N GLY A 17 3.54 2.39 -8.98
CA GLY A 17 2.95 1.07 -9.17
C GLY A 17 1.78 1.11 -10.13
N SER A 18 1.11 -0.01 -10.30
CA SER A 18 -0.08 -0.12 -11.14
C SER A 18 -1.07 -1.16 -10.63
N ILE A 19 -2.31 -1.04 -11.06
CA ILE A 19 -3.33 -2.08 -10.84
C ILE A 19 -3.01 -3.28 -11.76
N THR A 20 -2.66 -4.41 -11.16
CA THR A 20 -2.31 -5.64 -11.90
C THR A 20 -3.35 -6.73 -11.81
N GLU A 21 -4.27 -6.63 -10.86
CA GLU A 21 -5.41 -7.52 -10.71
C GLU A 21 -6.65 -6.68 -10.42
N GLN A 22 -7.76 -6.96 -11.11
CA GLN A 22 -9.04 -6.31 -10.85
C GLN A 22 -10.21 -7.23 -11.10
N ARG A 23 -11.15 -7.23 -10.17
CA ARG A 23 -12.47 -7.84 -10.31
C ARG A 23 -13.51 -6.92 -9.69
N GLY A 24 -14.53 -6.58 -10.45
CA GLY A 24 -15.51 -5.59 -10.03
C GLY A 24 -14.99 -4.16 -10.12
N VAL A 25 -15.54 -3.26 -9.32
CA VAL A 25 -15.26 -1.83 -9.37
C VAL A 25 -14.30 -1.41 -8.26
N GLY A 26 -13.28 -0.66 -8.65
CA GLY A 26 -12.36 0.04 -7.76
C GLY A 26 -12.27 1.51 -8.14
N GLN A 27 -11.87 2.33 -7.19
CA GLN A 27 -11.67 3.77 -7.39
C GLN A 27 -10.38 4.24 -6.73
N VAL A 28 -9.77 5.25 -7.34
CA VAL A 28 -8.68 6.03 -6.75
C VAL A 28 -9.15 7.46 -6.61
N LEU A 29 -9.02 8.02 -5.41
CA LEU A 29 -9.30 9.43 -5.14
C LEU A 29 -8.00 10.20 -5.13
N ARG A 30 -7.93 11.23 -5.98
CA ARG A 30 -6.87 12.25 -6.04
C ARG A 30 -7.49 13.63 -5.89
N ASP A 31 -7.44 14.46 -6.94
CA ASP A 31 -8.19 15.70 -7.13
C ASP A 31 -9.68 15.43 -7.35
N GLN A 32 -10.00 14.28 -7.92
CA GLN A 32 -11.34 13.73 -8.14
C GLN A 32 -11.31 12.20 -8.09
N PRO A 33 -12.48 11.53 -8.02
CA PRO A 33 -12.52 10.07 -8.12
C PRO A 33 -12.26 9.61 -9.56
N TYR A 34 -11.41 8.59 -9.69
CA TYR A 34 -11.11 7.88 -10.94
C TYR A 34 -11.52 6.42 -10.78
N ASP A 35 -12.30 5.91 -11.72
CA ASP A 35 -12.55 4.47 -11.80
C ASP A 35 -11.28 3.77 -12.30
N THR A 36 -10.96 2.63 -11.70
CA THR A 36 -9.73 1.90 -12.03
C THR A 36 -9.97 0.79 -13.04
N ASP A 37 -8.95 0.53 -13.85
CA ASP A 37 -8.84 -0.61 -14.75
C ASP A 37 -7.47 -1.29 -14.60
N LEU A 38 -7.29 -2.46 -15.23
CA LEU A 38 -5.98 -3.10 -15.32
C LEU A 38 -4.97 -2.17 -15.99
N GLY A 39 -3.82 -1.98 -15.36
CA GLY A 39 -2.77 -1.08 -15.84
C GLY A 39 -2.95 0.37 -15.37
N PHE A 40 -3.98 0.69 -14.59
CA PHE A 40 -4.14 2.02 -14.01
C PHE A 40 -2.93 2.37 -13.13
N ASP A 41 -2.29 3.51 -13.40
CA ASP A 41 -1.10 3.97 -12.69
C ASP A 41 -1.44 4.43 -11.27
N ILE A 42 -0.65 3.98 -10.31
CA ILE A 42 -0.74 4.37 -8.90
C ILE A 42 0.35 5.39 -8.58
N GLU A 43 -0.06 6.45 -7.90
CA GLU A 43 0.80 7.57 -7.53
C GLU A 43 0.89 7.73 -6.01
N GLN A 44 1.86 8.53 -5.57
CA GLN A 44 1.97 8.96 -4.17
C GLN A 44 0.66 9.64 -3.73
N MET A 45 0.24 9.42 -2.50
CA MET A 45 -0.97 9.98 -1.88
C MET A 45 -2.31 9.46 -2.43
N ASP A 46 -2.31 8.47 -3.30
CA ASP A 46 -3.56 7.86 -3.77
C ASP A 46 -4.37 7.23 -2.63
N ASP A 47 -5.66 7.52 -2.60
CA ASP A 47 -6.65 6.87 -1.73
C ASP A 47 -7.41 5.82 -2.56
N VAL A 48 -6.97 4.56 -2.45
CA VAL A 48 -7.49 3.42 -3.21
C VAL A 48 -8.65 2.78 -2.47
N ARG A 49 -9.77 2.60 -3.14
CA ARG A 49 -11.00 2.05 -2.56
C ARG A 49 -11.59 0.95 -3.42
N THR A 50 -12.15 -0.05 -2.74
CA THR A 50 -13.00 -1.06 -3.35
C THR A 50 -14.42 -0.94 -2.80
N ALA A 51 -15.42 -1.19 -3.65
CA ALA A 51 -16.80 -1.44 -3.22
C ALA A 51 -17.07 -2.95 -3.26
N ASN A 52 -17.89 -3.43 -4.18
CA ASN A 52 -18.14 -4.86 -4.40
C ASN A 52 -17.08 -5.45 -5.37
N GLY A 53 -15.81 -5.16 -5.14
CA GLY A 53 -14.72 -5.55 -6.01
C GLY A 53 -13.43 -5.87 -5.26
N ARG A 54 -12.46 -6.38 -5.99
CA ARG A 54 -11.11 -6.71 -5.50
C ARG A 54 -10.09 -6.06 -6.41
N LEU A 55 -9.04 -5.51 -5.83
CA LEU A 55 -7.92 -4.91 -6.53
C LEU A 55 -6.60 -5.51 -6.09
N GLY A 56 -5.69 -5.72 -7.04
CA GLY A 56 -4.29 -6.01 -6.78
C GLY A 56 -3.42 -4.89 -7.34
N ILE A 57 -2.57 -4.33 -6.49
CA ILE A 57 -1.58 -3.32 -6.84
C ILE A 57 -0.21 -3.99 -6.82
N THR A 58 0.60 -3.78 -7.85
CA THR A 58 2.02 -4.12 -7.85
C THR A 58 2.83 -2.83 -7.88
N PHE A 59 3.72 -2.67 -6.90
CA PHE A 59 4.60 -1.51 -6.77
C PHE A 59 5.92 -1.69 -7.53
N ILE A 60 6.67 -0.60 -7.68
CA ILE A 60 7.95 -0.56 -8.40
C ILE A 60 9.06 -1.43 -7.80
N ASP A 61 8.91 -1.86 -6.55
CA ASP A 61 9.82 -2.78 -5.85
C ASP A 61 9.34 -4.24 -5.85
N ASP A 62 8.33 -4.56 -6.68
CA ASP A 62 7.63 -5.84 -6.74
C ASP A 62 6.82 -6.21 -5.48
N SER A 63 6.67 -5.30 -4.52
CA SER A 63 5.68 -5.48 -3.46
C SER A 63 4.27 -5.50 -4.05
N LYS A 64 3.39 -6.30 -3.45
CA LYS A 64 1.99 -6.39 -3.89
C LYS A 64 1.04 -6.19 -2.73
N VAL A 65 -0.06 -5.52 -3.02
CA VAL A 65 -1.18 -5.38 -2.09
C VAL A 65 -2.46 -5.84 -2.78
N ARG A 66 -3.15 -6.81 -2.18
CA ARG A 66 -4.45 -7.29 -2.65
C ARG A 66 -5.53 -6.85 -1.69
N LEU A 67 -6.44 -6.03 -2.18
CA LEU A 67 -7.60 -5.52 -1.43
C LEU A 67 -8.83 -6.38 -1.74
N THR A 68 -9.56 -6.77 -0.70
CA THR A 68 -10.89 -7.38 -0.85
C THR A 68 -11.97 -6.30 -0.95
N GLU A 69 -13.24 -6.70 -0.95
CA GLU A 69 -14.38 -5.81 -0.97
C GLU A 69 -14.38 -4.84 0.23
N HIS A 70 -14.92 -3.64 0.04
CA HIS A 70 -15.09 -2.59 1.07
C HIS A 70 -13.78 -2.20 1.78
N SER A 71 -12.66 -2.24 1.05
CA SER A 71 -11.35 -1.85 1.57
C SER A 71 -10.99 -0.43 1.21
N LYS A 72 -10.21 0.21 2.11
CA LYS A 72 -9.64 1.54 1.91
C LYS A 72 -8.16 1.54 2.28
N LEU A 73 -7.32 1.86 1.30
CA LEU A 73 -5.87 1.98 1.44
C LEU A 73 -5.41 3.36 0.96
N ILE A 74 -4.70 4.09 1.79
CA ILE A 74 -4.05 5.35 1.42
C ILE A 74 -2.56 5.08 1.29
N ILE A 75 -2.00 5.41 0.13
CA ILE A 75 -0.58 5.24 -0.17
C ILE A 75 0.12 6.54 0.19
N ASP A 76 0.72 6.58 1.37
CA ASP A 76 1.36 7.78 1.88
C ASP A 76 2.69 8.05 1.19
N LYS A 77 3.55 7.03 1.09
CA LYS A 77 4.88 7.16 0.49
C LYS A 77 5.41 5.81 -0.02
N VAL A 78 5.94 5.80 -1.23
CA VAL A 78 6.74 4.70 -1.76
C VAL A 78 7.97 5.27 -2.45
N ILE A 79 9.15 4.95 -1.94
CA ILE A 79 10.44 5.30 -2.51
C ILE A 79 11.25 4.02 -2.65
N PHE A 80 11.69 3.73 -3.86
CA PHE A 80 12.60 2.63 -4.14
C PHE A 80 13.89 3.22 -4.73
N ASP A 81 14.95 3.23 -3.94
CA ASP A 81 16.24 3.85 -4.23
C ASP A 81 17.33 2.76 -4.30
N PRO A 82 18.34 2.88 -5.17
CA PRO A 82 19.52 2.01 -5.17
C PRO A 82 20.25 1.96 -3.82
N ASP A 83 20.18 3.04 -3.02
CA ASP A 83 20.61 3.03 -1.63
C ASP A 83 19.50 2.46 -0.73
N PRO A 84 19.70 1.26 -0.15
CA PRO A 84 18.69 0.61 0.68
C PRO A 84 18.19 1.45 1.86
N ASN A 85 19.05 2.33 2.40
CA ASN A 85 18.70 3.18 3.52
C ASN A 85 17.73 4.32 3.17
N LYS A 86 17.59 4.62 1.88
CA LYS A 86 16.67 5.63 1.35
C LYS A 86 15.36 5.06 0.86
N SER A 87 15.29 3.73 0.66
CA SER A 87 14.06 3.07 0.26
C SER A 87 13.08 2.98 1.43
N GLN A 88 11.82 3.36 1.20
CA GLN A 88 10.78 3.31 2.22
C GLN A 88 9.39 3.18 1.61
N MET A 89 8.49 2.57 2.36
CA MET A 89 7.08 2.43 2.04
C MET A 89 6.24 2.74 3.29
N SER A 90 5.29 3.63 3.14
CA SER A 90 4.34 4.00 4.19
C SER A 90 2.93 4.02 3.64
N MET A 91 2.01 3.35 4.32
CA MET A 91 0.61 3.23 3.92
C MET A 91 -0.30 3.33 5.13
N LYS A 92 -1.55 3.76 4.91
CA LYS A 92 -2.62 3.75 5.92
C LYS A 92 -3.73 2.84 5.44
N PHE A 93 -3.98 1.77 6.18
CA PHE A 93 -5.05 0.83 5.90
C PHE A 93 -6.22 1.10 6.85
N ALA A 94 -7.27 1.72 6.32
CA ALA A 94 -8.34 2.29 7.12
C ALA A 94 -9.50 1.32 7.37
N SER A 95 -9.79 0.42 6.42
CA SER A 95 -10.90 -0.54 6.53
C SER A 95 -10.76 -1.70 5.55
N GLY A 96 -11.43 -2.80 5.83
CA GLY A 96 -11.54 -3.99 4.99
C GLY A 96 -10.47 -5.04 5.28
N THR A 97 -10.12 -5.84 4.29
CA THR A 97 -9.05 -6.84 4.38
C THR A 97 -8.06 -6.68 3.23
N ALA A 98 -6.78 -6.67 3.56
CA ALA A 98 -5.69 -6.61 2.60
C ALA A 98 -4.67 -7.71 2.85
N ARG A 99 -4.14 -8.31 1.77
CA ARG A 99 -2.93 -9.13 1.80
C ARG A 99 -1.77 -8.32 1.27
N PHE A 100 -0.71 -8.27 2.04
CA PHE A 100 0.55 -7.62 1.68
C PHE A 100 1.59 -8.69 1.38
N ILE A 101 2.24 -8.57 0.23
CA ILE A 101 3.33 -9.43 -0.24
C ILE A 101 4.55 -8.55 -0.38
N THR A 102 5.56 -8.81 0.43
CA THR A 102 6.73 -7.94 0.52
C THR A 102 7.68 -8.12 -0.66
N GLY A 103 8.01 -7.03 -1.33
CA GLY A 103 9.01 -6.96 -2.40
C GLY A 103 10.39 -6.49 -1.92
N GLY A 104 11.08 -5.74 -2.77
CA GLY A 104 12.47 -5.31 -2.56
C GLY A 104 12.70 -4.48 -1.31
N ILE A 105 11.83 -3.49 -1.04
CA ILE A 105 12.01 -2.57 0.10
C ILE A 105 11.99 -3.32 1.43
N GLY A 106 11.04 -4.21 1.63
CA GLY A 106 10.86 -4.90 2.91
C GLY A 106 11.89 -6.00 3.20
N LYS A 107 12.65 -6.45 2.20
CA LYS A 107 13.71 -7.45 2.38
C LYS A 107 14.98 -6.88 2.99
N ILE A 108 15.14 -5.56 2.97
CA ILE A 108 16.38 -4.88 3.36
C ILE A 108 16.39 -4.52 4.84
N ASN A 109 15.33 -3.89 5.33
CA ASN A 109 15.24 -3.44 6.71
C ASN A 109 13.77 -3.41 7.18
N LYS A 110 13.49 -3.93 8.36
CA LYS A 110 12.16 -3.95 8.97
C LYS A 110 11.55 -2.55 9.20
N ASN A 111 12.38 -1.52 9.26
CA ASN A 111 11.91 -0.15 9.44
C ASN A 111 11.51 0.54 8.13
N ASN A 112 11.76 -0.10 7.00
CA ASN A 112 11.52 0.49 5.68
C ASN A 112 10.06 0.38 5.22
N ILE A 113 9.26 -0.55 5.80
CA ILE A 113 7.84 -0.65 5.53
C ILE A 113 7.05 -0.40 6.81
N LYS A 114 6.12 0.56 6.74
CA LYS A 114 5.17 0.88 7.81
C LYS A 114 3.75 0.90 7.27
N ILE A 115 2.86 0.20 7.95
CA ILE A 115 1.43 0.25 7.69
C ILE A 115 0.74 0.72 8.96
N GLU A 116 0.00 1.81 8.84
CA GLU A 116 -0.83 2.34 9.92
C GLU A 116 -2.27 1.85 9.74
N THR A 117 -2.88 1.43 10.83
CA THR A 117 -4.31 1.19 10.96
C THR A 117 -4.89 2.17 11.98
N PRO A 118 -6.22 2.27 12.16
CA PRO A 118 -6.79 3.16 13.17
C PRO A 118 -6.29 2.91 14.59
N THR A 119 -5.85 1.68 14.91
CA THR A 119 -5.47 1.29 16.28
C THR A 119 -4.04 0.81 16.42
N SER A 120 -3.30 0.61 15.32
CA SER A 120 -1.98 -0.03 15.37
C SER A 120 -1.04 0.50 14.30
N GLN A 121 0.26 0.38 14.55
CA GLN A 121 1.32 0.53 13.57
C GLN A 121 1.98 -0.83 13.35
N ILE A 122 2.17 -1.20 12.09
CA ILE A 122 2.73 -2.48 11.68
C ILE A 122 4.04 -2.21 10.95
N ALA A 123 5.14 -2.75 11.46
CA ALA A 123 6.44 -2.75 10.81
C ALA A 123 6.75 -4.17 10.31
N ILE A 124 7.31 -4.29 9.09
CA ILE A 124 7.40 -5.55 8.37
C ILE A 124 8.80 -5.78 7.85
N ARG A 125 9.25 -7.01 7.97
CA ARG A 125 10.49 -7.49 7.38
C ARG A 125 10.28 -8.81 6.63
N GLY A 126 10.29 -8.72 5.29
CA GLY A 126 10.41 -9.87 4.40
C GLY A 126 9.36 -10.96 4.55
N THR A 127 8.08 -10.63 4.63
CA THR A 127 7.02 -11.62 4.82
C THR A 127 5.74 -11.27 4.08
N ASP A 128 4.91 -12.30 3.91
CA ASP A 128 3.51 -12.21 3.52
C ASP A 128 2.62 -12.15 4.75
N PHE A 129 1.64 -11.25 4.76
CA PHE A 129 0.71 -11.14 5.86
C PHE A 129 -0.63 -10.56 5.42
N THR A 130 -1.65 -10.78 6.23
CA THR A 130 -2.97 -10.18 6.05
C THR A 130 -3.26 -9.22 7.18
N VAL A 131 -3.93 -8.11 6.85
CA VAL A 131 -4.51 -7.19 7.83
C VAL A 131 -5.99 -7.06 7.56
N THR A 132 -6.78 -7.18 8.60
CA THR A 132 -8.21 -6.85 8.57
C THR A 132 -8.49 -5.73 9.57
N VAL A 133 -9.18 -4.70 9.12
CA VAL A 133 -9.68 -3.60 9.96
C VAL A 133 -11.19 -3.59 9.90
N ASP A 134 -11.83 -3.80 11.03
CA ASP A 134 -13.29 -3.86 11.13
C ASP A 134 -13.93 -2.45 11.23
N GLU A 135 -15.25 -2.41 11.28
CA GLU A 135 -16.04 -1.17 11.36
C GLU A 135 -15.76 -0.34 12.62
N LEU A 136 -15.25 -0.97 13.67
CA LEU A 136 -14.84 -0.31 14.92
C LEU A 136 -13.37 0.14 14.90
N GLY A 137 -12.65 -0.09 13.79
CA GLY A 137 -11.24 0.23 13.64
C GLY A 137 -10.29 -0.78 14.30
N ARG A 138 -10.78 -1.92 14.79
CA ARG A 138 -9.94 -2.96 15.38
C ARG A 138 -9.17 -3.69 14.31
N SER A 139 -7.92 -4.00 14.57
CA SER A 139 -7.01 -4.61 13.61
C SER A 139 -6.70 -6.06 13.98
N LEU A 140 -6.79 -6.95 13.01
CA LEU A 140 -6.30 -8.32 13.07
C LEU A 140 -5.15 -8.45 12.07
N VAL A 141 -3.98 -8.87 12.54
CA VAL A 141 -2.80 -9.09 11.69
C VAL A 141 -2.43 -10.57 11.73
N ILE A 142 -2.28 -11.18 10.57
CA ILE A 142 -1.96 -12.61 10.45
C ILE A 142 -0.71 -12.73 9.57
N LEU A 143 0.39 -13.24 10.16
CA LEU A 143 1.56 -13.66 9.42
C LEU A 143 1.24 -14.91 8.59
N LEU A 144 1.53 -14.90 7.31
CA LEU A 144 1.31 -16.04 6.43
C LEU A 144 2.60 -16.88 6.33
N PRO A 145 2.47 -18.21 6.23
CA PRO A 145 3.61 -19.07 5.98
C PRO A 145 4.16 -18.89 4.57
N ASP A 146 5.42 -19.30 4.36
CA ASP A 146 6.00 -19.43 3.04
C ASP A 146 5.38 -20.61 2.24
N ASP A 147 5.86 -20.81 1.00
CA ASP A 147 5.36 -21.88 0.12
C ASP A 147 5.60 -23.31 0.67
N MET A 148 6.48 -23.45 1.66
CA MET A 148 6.75 -24.71 2.37
C MET A 148 5.94 -24.85 3.69
N GLY A 149 5.09 -23.88 4.01
CA GLY A 149 4.30 -23.84 5.24
C GLY A 149 5.09 -23.43 6.49
N LEU A 150 6.30 -22.88 6.31
CA LEU A 150 7.13 -22.42 7.41
C LEU A 150 6.92 -20.93 7.68
N PRO A 151 7.04 -20.47 8.94
CA PRO A 151 6.98 -19.05 9.25
C PRO A 151 8.17 -18.33 8.60
N SER A 152 7.90 -17.27 7.86
CA SER A 152 8.92 -16.47 7.18
C SER A 152 8.79 -15.01 7.58
N GLY A 153 9.94 -14.36 7.86
CA GLY A 153 9.97 -12.94 8.17
C GLY A 153 9.52 -12.57 9.59
N GLU A 154 9.33 -11.27 9.78
CA GLU A 154 9.02 -10.68 11.08
C GLU A 154 7.98 -9.58 10.91
N ILE A 155 6.99 -9.56 11.80
CA ILE A 155 6.04 -8.45 11.93
C ILE A 155 6.13 -7.92 13.36
N VAL A 156 6.26 -6.61 13.49
CA VAL A 156 6.15 -5.93 14.79
C VAL A 156 4.89 -5.08 14.75
N VAL A 157 4.00 -5.33 15.69
CA VAL A 157 2.76 -4.58 15.85
C VAL A 157 2.87 -3.72 17.10
N ALA A 158 2.69 -2.42 16.95
CA ALA A 158 2.67 -1.48 18.05
C ALA A 158 1.31 -0.78 18.13
N THR A 159 0.82 -0.62 19.35
CA THR A 159 -0.38 0.18 19.64
C THR A 159 0.02 1.45 20.39
N ALA A 160 -0.94 2.33 20.69
CA ALA A 160 -0.69 3.49 21.55
C ALA A 160 -0.19 3.12 22.95
N MET A 161 -0.34 1.86 23.38
CA MET A 161 0.08 1.33 24.69
C MET A 161 1.41 0.56 24.61
N GLY A 162 2.06 0.46 23.45
CA GLY A 162 3.33 -0.23 23.23
C GLY A 162 3.24 -1.38 22.22
N GLU A 163 4.33 -2.16 22.09
CA GLU A 163 4.38 -3.34 21.25
C GLU A 163 3.51 -4.48 21.83
N VAL A 164 2.91 -5.26 20.94
CA VAL A 164 2.02 -6.37 21.27
C VAL A 164 2.62 -7.67 20.79
#